data_75defde20672d3e75ca17882885b0943
#
_entry.id   75defde20672d3e75ca17882885b0943
#
_cell.length_a   1.000
_cell.length_b   1.000
_cell.length_c   1.000
_cell.angle_alpha   90.00
_cell.angle_beta   90.00
_cell.angle_gamma   90.00
#
_symmetry.space_group_name_H-M   'P 1'
#
loop_
_entity.id
_entity.type
_entity.pdbx_description
1 polymer ?
#
loop_
_entity_poly.entity_id
_entity_poly.type
_entity_poly.pdbx_seq_one_letter_code
_entity_poly.pdbx_strand_id
1 'polypeptide(L)'
;MRRTISLLLCGILSLGMILSPAARVSADAVVEDEDTTFDRYIAFGQDLKPSEKQKVLDGFGISEADLSNYKTIEITNQEEHDYLGEYIASNVIGSRALSSVMVVKTEDGSGIQVSTRNISYCTSGMYCNALVTAGLKDAKVTVVGPFNISGTSALVGAMKAYSVMTGQDISQSTMDAATNELVTTAEVAESVGDKEKVEQLVAAVKQKVFEEQLSSAADIRDAVETSARALDINLSEEDIENITDMMKKVSQVDVDVDAIKEQASEIYNKLKDAGIDFDKVDTEGLADKVGSFFANIFNAIKDFFAGLF
;
A
#
# COMPACT_ATOMS: atom_id res chain seq x y z
N MET A 1 26.94 12.30 -70.07
CA MET A 1 26.19 13.14 -71.01
C MET A 1 25.53 14.21 -70.18
N ARG A 2 26.11 15.36 -70.18
CA ARG A 2 25.70 16.62 -70.83
C ARG A 2 24.41 17.19 -70.23
N ARG A 3 24.57 18.25 -69.43
CA ARG A 3 24.33 19.71 -69.76
C ARG A 3 22.87 20.10 -69.53
N THR A 4 22.48 21.22 -68.97
CA THR A 4 22.94 22.66 -68.89
C THR A 4 22.02 23.40 -67.91
N ILE A 5 22.51 24.18 -67.03
CA ILE A 5 22.52 25.61 -66.85
C ILE A 5 21.37 26.38 -67.56
N SER A 6 20.57 27.13 -66.80
CA SER A 6 20.14 28.48 -67.22
C SER A 6 19.79 29.37 -66.03
N LEU A 7 20.53 30.45 -65.90
CA LEU A 7 20.29 31.67 -65.09
C LEU A 7 19.35 32.62 -65.85
N LEU A 8 18.59 33.41 -65.12
CA LEU A 8 18.18 34.82 -65.43
C LEU A 8 17.40 35.35 -64.24
N LEU A 9 17.83 36.17 -63.42
CA LEU A 9 18.20 37.60 -63.36
C LEU A 9 17.02 38.58 -63.46
N CYS A 10 16.97 39.47 -62.51
CA CYS A 10 16.39 40.83 -62.44
C CYS A 10 14.96 41.07 -61.95
N GLY A 11 14.88 41.86 -60.93
CA GLY A 11 13.74 42.66 -60.57
C GLY A 11 13.84 43.31 -59.20
N ILE A 12 14.66 44.40 -59.12
CA ILE A 12 14.71 45.29 -57.94
C ILE A 12 13.44 46.13 -57.93
N LEU A 13 12.68 46.15 -56.83
CA LEU A 13 11.90 47.33 -56.46
C LEU A 13 11.92 47.52 -54.95
N SER A 14 12.60 48.56 -54.55
CA SER A 14 12.59 49.10 -53.19
C SER A 14 11.27 49.81 -52.88
N LEU A 15 10.71 49.59 -51.72
CA LEU A 15 9.87 50.57 -51.05
C LEU A 15 9.73 50.29 -49.55
N GLY A 16 10.22 51.25 -48.78
CA GLY A 16 9.56 51.76 -47.58
C GLY A 16 9.71 50.95 -46.28
N MET A 17 10.71 51.37 -45.48
CA MET A 17 10.76 51.12 -44.03
C MET A 17 9.51 51.62 -43.33
N ILE A 18 8.89 50.75 -42.50
CA ILE A 18 8.25 51.19 -41.26
C ILE A 18 8.85 50.28 -40.17
N LEU A 19 9.78 50.83 -39.37
CA LEU A 19 10.24 50.25 -38.13
C LEU A 19 9.11 50.34 -37.09
N SER A 20 8.47 49.24 -36.77
CA SER A 20 7.77 49.08 -35.52
C SER A 20 8.69 48.31 -34.55
N PRO A 21 8.87 48.78 -33.30
CA PRO A 21 9.64 48.03 -32.34
C PRO A 21 8.85 46.77 -31.96
N ALA A 22 9.31 45.62 -32.43
CA ALA A 22 8.83 44.35 -31.95
C ALA A 22 9.19 44.26 -30.46
N ALA A 23 8.18 44.37 -29.61
CA ALA A 23 8.29 43.96 -28.23
C ALA A 23 8.81 42.52 -28.22
N ARG A 24 10.02 42.33 -27.73
CA ARG A 24 10.49 40.99 -27.36
C ARG A 24 9.61 40.52 -26.21
N VAL A 25 8.68 39.66 -26.49
CA VAL A 25 8.12 38.77 -25.49
C VAL A 25 9.27 37.87 -25.08
N SER A 26 9.87 38.17 -23.94
CA SER A 26 10.69 37.22 -23.24
C SER A 26 9.80 36.01 -23.00
N ALA A 27 10.09 34.91 -23.67
CA ALA A 27 9.62 33.62 -23.20
C ALA A 27 10.25 33.47 -21.81
N ASP A 28 9.47 33.72 -20.77
CA ASP A 28 9.78 33.23 -19.46
C ASP A 28 10.05 31.75 -19.64
N ALA A 29 11.29 31.35 -19.38
CA ALA A 29 11.67 29.99 -19.26
C ALA A 29 10.72 29.41 -18.19
N VAL A 30 9.84 28.53 -18.62
CA VAL A 30 9.22 27.58 -17.72
C VAL A 30 10.41 26.86 -17.10
N VAL A 31 10.73 27.21 -15.87
CA VAL A 31 11.61 26.42 -15.03
C VAL A 31 10.88 25.11 -14.93
N GLU A 32 11.29 24.12 -15.72
CA GLU A 32 10.96 22.72 -15.45
C GLU A 32 11.46 22.51 -14.03
N ASP A 33 10.52 22.33 -13.11
CA ASP A 33 10.78 21.95 -11.75
C ASP A 33 11.67 20.70 -11.85
N GLU A 34 12.94 20.83 -11.44
CA GLU A 34 13.82 19.67 -11.31
C GLU A 34 13.03 18.68 -10.45
N ASP A 35 12.77 17.51 -11.00
CA ASP A 35 12.11 16.38 -10.37
C ASP A 35 12.95 15.96 -9.15
N THR A 36 12.81 16.74 -8.07
CA THR A 36 13.34 16.38 -6.76
C THR A 36 12.46 15.25 -6.26
N THR A 37 12.90 14.01 -6.51
CA THR A 37 12.30 12.81 -5.94
C THR A 37 12.40 12.94 -4.42
N PHE A 38 11.27 13.27 -3.82
CA PHE A 38 11.16 13.24 -2.36
C PHE A 38 10.99 11.80 -1.90
N ASP A 39 11.81 11.38 -0.95
CA ASP A 39 11.65 10.07 -0.28
C ASP A 39 10.65 10.12 0.89
N ARG A 40 9.97 11.26 1.08
CA ARG A 40 9.09 11.52 2.22
C ARG A 40 7.82 12.23 1.79
N TYR A 41 6.69 11.62 2.06
CA TYR A 41 5.38 12.12 1.71
C TYR A 41 4.46 12.16 2.92
N ILE A 42 3.57 13.13 2.95
CA ILE A 42 2.45 13.17 3.89
C ILE A 42 1.17 13.39 3.09
N ALA A 43 0.23 12.45 3.23
CA ALA A 43 -1.14 12.62 2.75
C ALA A 43 -2.02 13.05 3.93
N PHE A 44 -2.53 14.27 3.88
CA PHE A 44 -3.45 14.78 4.89
C PHE A 44 -4.90 14.55 4.48
N GLY A 45 -5.75 14.18 5.43
CA GLY A 45 -7.19 14.28 5.23
C GLY A 45 -7.58 15.74 4.98
N GLN A 46 -8.28 16.01 3.89
CA GLN A 46 -8.62 17.38 3.45
C GLN A 46 -9.48 18.15 4.47
N ASP A 47 -10.30 17.43 5.22
CA ASP A 47 -11.28 18.05 6.14
C ASP A 47 -10.74 18.33 7.55
N LEU A 48 -9.41 18.23 7.74
CA LEU A 48 -8.75 18.56 8.98
C LEU A 48 -8.88 20.06 9.31
N LYS A 49 -9.41 20.36 10.46
CA LYS A 49 -9.34 21.72 11.03
C LYS A 49 -7.90 22.02 11.48
N PRO A 50 -7.48 23.29 11.61
CA PRO A 50 -6.11 23.64 12.03
C PRO A 50 -5.67 22.94 13.33
N SER A 51 -6.54 22.86 14.34
CA SER A 51 -6.25 22.17 15.60
C SER A 51 -6.18 20.65 15.47
N GLU A 52 -6.89 20.05 14.50
CA GLU A 52 -6.84 18.63 14.18
C GLU A 52 -5.54 18.31 13.42
N LYS A 53 -5.16 19.18 12.47
CA LYS A 53 -3.89 19.07 11.74
C LYS A 53 -2.68 19.11 12.69
N GLN A 54 -2.70 20.01 13.68
CA GLN A 54 -1.65 20.05 14.69
C GLN A 54 -1.52 18.72 15.45
N LYS A 55 -2.63 18.12 15.86
CA LYS A 55 -2.61 16.80 16.53
C LYS A 55 -2.07 15.69 15.62
N VAL A 56 -2.34 15.77 14.31
CA VAL A 56 -1.79 14.83 13.32
C VAL A 56 -0.28 15.02 13.23
N LEU A 57 0.22 16.24 13.13
CA LEU A 57 1.66 16.55 13.14
C LEU A 57 2.35 16.05 14.42
N ASP A 58 1.74 16.31 15.59
CA ASP A 58 2.22 15.80 16.89
C ASP A 58 2.25 14.25 16.88
N GLY A 59 1.26 13.63 16.23
CA GLY A 59 1.17 12.18 16.06
C GLY A 59 2.27 11.62 15.18
N PHE A 60 2.69 12.33 14.13
CA PHE A 60 3.82 12.01 13.30
C PHE A 60 5.17 12.29 13.98
N GLY A 61 5.18 13.07 15.06
CA GLY A 61 6.40 13.50 15.76
C GLY A 61 7.15 14.60 15.01
N ILE A 62 6.45 15.42 14.22
CA ILE A 62 7.00 16.54 13.47
C ILE A 62 6.27 17.84 13.79
N SER A 63 6.92 18.95 13.52
CA SER A 63 6.34 20.30 13.60
C SER A 63 5.90 20.82 12.23
N GLU A 64 5.15 21.91 12.20
CA GLU A 64 4.77 22.58 10.95
C GLU A 64 6.00 23.08 10.15
N ALA A 65 7.07 23.45 10.85
CA ALA A 65 8.32 23.86 10.21
C ALA A 65 9.03 22.71 9.46
N ASP A 66 8.81 21.47 9.89
CA ASP A 66 9.41 20.29 9.27
C ASP A 66 8.70 19.89 7.97
N LEU A 67 7.52 20.44 7.67
CA LEU A 67 6.75 20.12 6.45
C LEU A 67 7.50 20.43 5.17
N SER A 68 8.44 21.36 5.19
CA SER A 68 9.32 21.66 4.04
C SER A 68 10.19 20.46 3.61
N ASN A 69 10.37 19.46 4.48
CA ASN A 69 11.12 18.24 4.20
C ASN A 69 10.24 17.11 3.61
N TYR A 70 8.97 17.39 3.40
CA TYR A 70 7.99 16.40 2.92
C TYR A 70 7.23 16.96 1.73
N LYS A 71 6.93 16.12 0.76
CA LYS A 71 5.91 16.44 -0.22
C LYS A 71 4.54 16.16 0.40
N THR A 72 3.66 17.15 0.35
CA THR A 72 2.32 17.02 0.94
C THR A 72 1.28 16.85 -0.16
N ILE A 73 0.34 15.95 0.05
CA ILE A 73 -0.85 15.72 -0.77
C ILE A 73 -2.09 15.70 0.12
N GLU A 74 -3.25 15.85 -0.47
CA GLU A 74 -4.53 15.80 0.24
C GLU A 74 -5.37 14.64 -0.28
N ILE A 75 -6.15 14.06 0.64
CA ILE A 75 -7.15 13.04 0.38
C ILE A 75 -8.51 13.62 0.70
N THR A 76 -9.39 13.60 -0.27
CA THR A 76 -10.75 14.08 -0.14
C THR A 76 -11.67 12.97 0.38
N ASN A 77 -12.77 13.35 1.03
CA ASN A 77 -13.80 12.38 1.42
C ASN A 77 -14.48 11.75 0.18
N GLN A 78 -14.52 12.46 -0.95
CA GLN A 78 -15.00 11.90 -2.21
C GLN A 78 -14.09 10.75 -2.69
N GLU A 79 -12.77 10.93 -2.68
CA GLU A 79 -11.83 9.85 -3.01
C GLU A 79 -12.01 8.64 -2.08
N GLU A 80 -12.21 8.86 -0.77
CA GLU A 80 -12.54 7.76 0.14
C GLU A 80 -13.78 6.98 -0.32
N HIS A 81 -14.85 7.67 -0.65
CA HIS A 81 -16.09 7.03 -1.12
C HIS A 81 -15.90 6.35 -2.48
N ASP A 82 -15.12 6.93 -3.38
CA ASP A 82 -14.87 6.35 -4.70
C ASP A 82 -14.06 5.04 -4.63
N TYR A 83 -13.10 4.95 -3.70
CA TYR A 83 -12.26 3.75 -3.55
C TYR A 83 -12.80 2.73 -2.56
N LEU A 84 -13.51 3.15 -1.53
CA LEU A 84 -13.91 2.30 -0.42
C LEU A 84 -15.43 2.02 -0.39
N GLY A 85 -16.22 2.82 -1.10
CA GLY A 85 -17.68 2.83 -0.97
C GLY A 85 -18.37 1.54 -1.44
N GLU A 86 -17.72 0.70 -2.24
CA GLU A 86 -18.22 -0.63 -2.60
C GLU A 86 -18.07 -1.64 -1.46
N TYR A 87 -17.13 -1.41 -0.54
CA TYR A 87 -16.77 -2.35 0.52
C TYR A 87 -17.16 -1.89 1.92
N ILE A 88 -17.12 -0.59 2.17
CA ILE A 88 -17.36 -0.01 3.49
C ILE A 88 -18.65 0.80 3.49
N ALA A 89 -19.49 0.54 4.46
CA ALA A 89 -20.72 1.33 4.64
C ALA A 89 -20.37 2.82 4.84
N SER A 90 -21.14 3.70 4.22
CA SER A 90 -20.89 5.15 4.21
C SER A 90 -20.82 5.77 5.62
N ASN A 91 -21.47 5.18 6.62
CA ASN A 91 -21.39 5.62 8.02
C ASN A 91 -20.06 5.27 8.69
N VAL A 92 -19.31 4.29 8.19
CA VAL A 92 -17.96 3.92 8.66
C VAL A 92 -16.91 4.81 7.99
N ILE A 93 -17.05 5.07 6.68
CA ILE A 93 -16.22 6.04 5.96
C ILE A 93 -16.45 7.43 6.59
N GLY A 94 -17.69 7.79 6.83
CA GLY A 94 -18.07 9.09 7.36
C GLY A 94 -18.17 10.18 6.30
N SER A 95 -18.26 11.42 6.75
CA SER A 95 -18.46 12.61 5.89
C SER A 95 -17.23 13.54 5.86
N ARG A 96 -16.10 13.09 6.39
CA ARG A 96 -14.86 13.89 6.52
C ARG A 96 -13.64 12.98 6.37
N ALA A 97 -12.75 13.32 5.46
CA ALA A 97 -11.42 12.73 5.38
C ALA A 97 -10.52 13.34 6.45
N LEU A 98 -10.18 12.57 7.47
CA LEU A 98 -9.44 13.06 8.67
C LEU A 98 -8.17 12.27 8.94
N SER A 99 -8.16 10.95 8.71
CA SER A 99 -6.95 10.19 8.92
C SER A 99 -5.90 10.59 7.90
N SER A 100 -4.67 10.66 8.36
CA SER A 100 -3.54 11.11 7.59
C SER A 100 -2.42 10.09 7.68
N VAL A 101 -1.57 10.05 6.68
CA VAL A 101 -0.48 9.09 6.60
C VAL A 101 0.82 9.78 6.19
N MET A 102 1.89 9.40 6.85
CA MET A 102 3.26 9.72 6.46
C MET A 102 3.91 8.46 5.89
N VAL A 103 4.44 8.57 4.68
CA VAL A 103 5.17 7.52 3.98
C VAL A 103 6.61 7.98 3.78
N VAL A 104 7.55 7.21 4.28
CA VAL A 104 8.99 7.45 4.15
C VAL A 104 9.61 6.23 3.49
N LYS A 105 10.27 6.42 2.35
CA LYS A 105 11.02 5.36 1.70
C LYS A 105 12.17 4.91 2.62
N THR A 106 12.41 3.62 2.67
CA THR A 106 13.48 3.00 3.43
C THR A 106 14.49 2.32 2.50
N GLU A 107 15.52 1.70 3.05
CA GLU A 107 16.50 0.96 2.26
C GLU A 107 15.86 -0.26 1.60
N ASP A 108 16.34 -0.61 0.39
CA ASP A 108 15.83 -1.76 -0.35
C ASP A 108 15.98 -3.06 0.48
N GLY A 109 14.90 -3.84 0.55
CA GLY A 109 14.83 -5.07 1.34
C GLY A 109 14.52 -4.86 2.82
N SER A 110 14.07 -3.66 3.24
CA SER A 110 13.65 -3.41 4.63
C SER A 110 12.16 -3.70 4.89
N GLY A 111 11.39 -3.99 3.82
CA GLY A 111 9.96 -4.27 3.89
C GLY A 111 9.11 -3.07 4.29
N ILE A 112 7.84 -3.33 4.58
CA ILE A 112 6.88 -2.31 4.99
C ILE A 112 6.69 -2.33 6.50
N GLN A 113 6.99 -1.21 7.17
CA GLN A 113 6.76 -1.03 8.59
C GLN A 113 5.58 -0.08 8.80
N VAL A 114 4.52 -0.55 9.42
CA VAL A 114 3.32 0.25 9.69
C VAL A 114 3.15 0.51 11.17
N SER A 115 2.84 1.75 11.52
CA SER A 115 2.42 2.15 12.86
C SER A 115 1.15 2.99 12.79
N THR A 116 0.26 2.83 13.77
CA THR A 116 -1.00 3.55 13.83
C THR A 116 -1.15 4.30 15.15
N ARG A 117 -1.81 5.46 15.14
CA ARG A 117 -2.15 6.23 16.33
C ARG A 117 -3.55 6.83 16.18
N ASN A 118 -4.38 6.62 17.19
CA ASN A 118 -5.78 7.04 17.19
C ASN A 118 -6.60 6.45 16.02
N ILE A 119 -6.33 5.21 15.68
CA ILE A 119 -7.06 4.44 14.66
C ILE A 119 -7.73 3.25 15.34
N SER A 120 -9.02 3.07 15.10
CA SER A 120 -9.82 2.05 15.80
C SER A 120 -10.29 0.90 14.92
N TYR A 121 -10.53 1.16 13.63
CA TYR A 121 -11.04 0.14 12.70
C TYR A 121 -9.90 -0.67 12.08
N CYS A 122 -8.92 -0.02 11.47
CA CYS A 122 -7.78 -0.65 10.83
C CYS A 122 -6.60 -0.83 11.81
N THR A 123 -5.98 -2.01 11.82
CA THR A 123 -4.74 -2.25 12.56
C THR A 123 -3.50 -2.01 11.70
N SER A 124 -2.31 -2.00 12.32
CA SER A 124 -1.04 -1.90 11.58
C SER A 124 -0.86 -3.08 10.61
N GLY A 125 -1.25 -4.30 11.00
CA GLY A 125 -1.14 -5.48 10.16
C GLY A 125 -2.12 -5.47 8.98
N MET A 126 -3.35 -5.00 9.19
CA MET A 126 -4.30 -4.81 8.10
C MET A 126 -3.79 -3.84 7.05
N TYR A 127 -3.22 -2.71 7.46
CA TYR A 127 -2.57 -1.78 6.53
C TYR A 127 -1.38 -2.44 5.82
N CYS A 128 -0.52 -3.15 6.54
CA CYS A 128 0.63 -3.81 5.96
C CYS A 128 0.21 -4.79 4.87
N ASN A 129 -0.77 -5.65 5.17
CA ASN A 129 -1.34 -6.61 4.21
C ASN A 129 -1.83 -5.92 2.94
N ALA A 130 -2.68 -4.90 3.07
CA ALA A 130 -3.26 -4.19 1.95
C ALA A 130 -2.20 -3.41 1.12
N LEU A 131 -1.23 -2.79 1.80
CA LEU A 131 -0.19 -2.02 1.12
C LEU A 131 0.79 -2.92 0.35
N VAL A 132 1.09 -4.12 0.85
CA VAL A 132 1.84 -5.14 0.08
C VAL A 132 1.06 -5.54 -1.17
N THR A 133 -0.25 -5.76 -1.06
CA THR A 133 -1.12 -6.03 -2.23
C THR A 133 -1.16 -4.87 -3.21
N ALA A 134 -1.11 -3.63 -2.71
CA ALA A 134 -1.00 -2.43 -3.55
C ALA A 134 0.37 -2.26 -4.22
N GLY A 135 1.32 -3.14 -3.94
CA GLY A 135 2.67 -3.12 -4.52
C GLY A 135 3.66 -2.20 -3.82
N LEU A 136 3.33 -1.71 -2.61
CA LEU A 136 4.29 -0.96 -1.80
C LEU A 136 5.42 -1.88 -1.34
N LYS A 137 6.62 -1.30 -1.29
CA LYS A 137 7.85 -1.94 -0.81
C LYS A 137 8.62 -0.95 0.05
N ASP A 138 9.51 -1.44 0.91
CA ASP A 138 10.57 -0.66 1.56
C ASP A 138 10.12 0.73 2.03
N ALA A 139 9.12 0.76 2.88
CA ALA A 139 8.52 1.99 3.37
C ALA A 139 8.18 1.93 4.85
N LYS A 140 8.43 3.03 5.55
CA LYS A 140 7.87 3.28 6.88
C LYS A 140 6.60 4.10 6.73
N VAL A 141 5.48 3.54 7.16
CA VAL A 141 4.14 4.12 7.07
C VAL A 141 3.64 4.43 8.48
N THR A 142 3.32 5.68 8.74
CA THR A 142 2.73 6.11 10.02
C THR A 142 1.35 6.69 9.77
N VAL A 143 0.33 6.06 10.32
CA VAL A 143 -1.08 6.48 10.17
C VAL A 143 -1.54 7.15 11.45
N VAL A 144 -2.13 8.34 11.35
CA VAL A 144 -2.56 9.13 12.50
C VAL A 144 -3.96 9.69 12.29
N GLY A 145 -4.81 9.50 13.29
CA GLY A 145 -6.06 10.23 13.46
C GLY A 145 -5.90 11.40 14.45
N PRO A 146 -6.60 12.53 14.25
CA PRO A 146 -6.58 13.65 15.20
C PRO A 146 -7.26 13.30 16.54
N PHE A 147 -8.05 12.26 16.56
CA PHE A 147 -8.69 11.55 17.67
C PHE A 147 -9.01 10.13 17.18
N ASN A 148 -9.64 9.30 18.01
CA ASN A 148 -9.95 7.93 17.63
C ASN A 148 -10.98 7.88 16.48
N ILE A 149 -10.56 7.36 15.28
CA ILE A 149 -11.34 7.29 14.05
C ILE A 149 -11.08 5.97 13.31
N SER A 150 -11.84 5.71 12.23
CA SER A 150 -11.71 4.48 11.42
C SER A 150 -10.32 4.30 10.81
N GLY A 151 -9.80 5.33 10.15
CA GLY A 151 -8.50 5.28 9.47
C GLY A 151 -8.57 5.05 7.96
N THR A 152 -9.75 4.99 7.40
CA THR A 152 -9.99 4.59 6.00
C THR A 152 -9.32 5.50 4.96
N SER A 153 -9.35 6.82 5.15
CA SER A 153 -8.69 7.77 4.23
C SER A 153 -7.16 7.58 4.16
N ALA A 154 -6.55 7.11 5.24
CA ALA A 154 -5.10 6.89 5.26
C ALA A 154 -4.64 5.76 4.32
N LEU A 155 -5.46 4.74 4.04
CA LEU A 155 -5.12 3.71 3.05
C LEU A 155 -5.01 4.33 1.66
N VAL A 156 -6.04 5.07 1.25
CA VAL A 156 -6.04 5.79 -0.05
C VAL A 156 -4.84 6.75 -0.12
N GLY A 157 -4.58 7.45 0.98
CA GLY A 157 -3.45 8.36 1.11
C GLY A 157 -2.09 7.68 0.96
N ALA A 158 -1.90 6.50 1.55
CA ALA A 158 -0.65 5.75 1.45
C ALA A 158 -0.39 5.27 0.01
N MET A 159 -1.40 4.72 -0.65
CA MET A 159 -1.31 4.29 -2.05
C MET A 159 -1.01 5.47 -2.97
N LYS A 160 -1.72 6.58 -2.82
CA LYS A 160 -1.49 7.80 -3.61
C LYS A 160 -0.09 8.39 -3.38
N ALA A 161 0.36 8.46 -2.13
CA ALA A 161 1.69 8.94 -1.78
C ALA A 161 2.78 8.06 -2.40
N TYR A 162 2.61 6.74 -2.33
CA TYR A 162 3.56 5.79 -2.90
C TYR A 162 3.62 5.86 -4.42
N SER A 163 2.46 5.94 -5.09
CA SER A 163 2.39 6.13 -6.54
C SER A 163 3.16 7.38 -7.00
N VAL A 164 2.95 8.51 -6.32
CA VAL A 164 3.68 9.76 -6.63
C VAL A 164 5.17 9.63 -6.30
N MET A 165 5.53 8.94 -5.22
CA MET A 165 6.93 8.75 -4.80
C MET A 165 7.73 7.90 -5.80
N THR A 166 7.11 6.86 -6.35
CA THR A 166 7.76 5.92 -7.26
C THR A 166 7.60 6.28 -8.73
N GLY A 167 6.69 7.21 -9.04
CA GLY A 167 6.29 7.49 -10.43
C GLY A 167 5.54 6.32 -11.10
N GLN A 168 5.06 5.35 -10.31
CA GLN A 168 4.32 4.19 -10.81
C GLN A 168 2.83 4.32 -10.43
N ASP A 169 1.97 4.28 -11.42
CA ASP A 169 0.53 4.26 -11.19
C ASP A 169 0.09 2.88 -10.66
N ILE A 170 -0.59 2.89 -9.53
CA ILE A 170 -1.28 1.69 -9.03
C ILE A 170 -2.54 1.49 -9.86
N SER A 171 -2.70 0.31 -10.46
CA SER A 171 -3.88 0.03 -11.28
C SER A 171 -5.16 0.05 -10.43
N GLN A 172 -6.29 0.39 -11.04
CA GLN A 172 -7.59 0.37 -10.34
C GLN A 172 -7.89 -1.01 -9.75
N SER A 173 -7.57 -2.10 -10.48
CA SER A 173 -7.77 -3.47 -9.98
C SER A 173 -6.89 -3.80 -8.76
N THR A 174 -5.67 -3.27 -8.72
CA THR A 174 -4.76 -3.43 -7.59
C THR A 174 -5.24 -2.64 -6.37
N MET A 175 -5.69 -1.42 -6.57
CA MET A 175 -6.30 -0.60 -5.51
C MET A 175 -7.56 -1.25 -4.95
N ASP A 176 -8.41 -1.81 -5.84
CA ASP A 176 -9.62 -2.54 -5.48
C ASP A 176 -9.30 -3.80 -4.65
N ALA A 177 -8.33 -4.60 -5.06
CA ALA A 177 -7.90 -5.78 -4.33
C ALA A 177 -7.34 -5.43 -2.93
N ALA A 178 -6.47 -4.42 -2.84
CA ALA A 178 -5.90 -3.97 -1.58
C ALA A 178 -6.98 -3.41 -0.61
N THR A 179 -7.92 -2.66 -1.15
CA THR A 179 -9.05 -2.12 -0.39
C THR A 179 -9.96 -3.24 0.12
N ASN A 180 -10.34 -4.18 -0.76
CA ASN A 180 -11.16 -5.33 -0.40
C ASN A 180 -10.47 -6.17 0.69
N GLU A 181 -9.15 -6.36 0.59
CA GLU A 181 -8.39 -7.08 1.60
C GLU A 181 -8.44 -6.40 2.97
N LEU A 182 -8.22 -5.08 3.03
CA LEU A 182 -8.31 -4.36 4.30
C LEU A 182 -9.69 -4.53 4.95
N VAL A 183 -10.75 -4.33 4.15
CA VAL A 183 -12.13 -4.35 4.66
C VAL A 183 -12.54 -5.73 5.10
N THR A 184 -12.34 -6.74 4.26
CA THR A 184 -12.68 -8.14 4.59
C THR A 184 -11.91 -8.59 5.83
N THR A 185 -10.62 -8.22 5.96
CA THR A 185 -9.85 -8.52 7.16
C THR A 185 -10.45 -7.87 8.41
N ALA A 186 -10.90 -6.63 8.32
CA ALA A 186 -11.52 -5.93 9.45
C ALA A 186 -12.87 -6.55 9.85
N GLU A 187 -13.71 -6.89 8.88
CA GLU A 187 -15.03 -7.54 9.13
C GLU A 187 -14.87 -8.91 9.75
N VAL A 188 -14.00 -9.76 9.22
CA VAL A 188 -13.70 -11.06 9.79
C VAL A 188 -13.09 -10.92 11.19
N ALA A 189 -12.25 -9.92 11.41
CA ALA A 189 -11.67 -9.64 12.71
C ALA A 189 -12.73 -9.23 13.76
N GLU A 190 -13.78 -8.55 13.36
CA GLU A 190 -14.93 -8.26 14.22
C GLU A 190 -15.74 -9.52 14.52
N SER A 191 -15.97 -10.39 13.52
CA SER A 191 -16.65 -11.67 13.67
C SER A 191 -15.91 -12.60 14.63
N VAL A 192 -14.62 -12.75 14.47
CA VAL A 192 -13.74 -13.63 15.28
C VAL A 192 -13.47 -13.04 16.67
N GLY A 193 -13.43 -11.70 16.79
CA GLY A 193 -13.11 -10.98 18.02
C GLY A 193 -11.61 -10.90 18.33
N ASP A 194 -10.73 -11.24 17.38
CA ASP A 194 -9.28 -11.20 17.51
C ASP A 194 -8.64 -10.65 16.22
N LYS A 195 -8.40 -9.34 16.22
CA LYS A 195 -7.87 -8.63 15.05
C LYS A 195 -6.47 -9.12 14.66
N GLU A 196 -5.62 -9.37 15.63
CA GLU A 196 -4.23 -9.77 15.40
C GLU A 196 -4.14 -11.17 14.78
N LYS A 197 -4.92 -12.13 15.26
CA LYS A 197 -4.99 -13.46 14.66
C LYS A 197 -5.53 -13.45 13.23
N VAL A 198 -6.54 -12.62 12.95
CA VAL A 198 -7.13 -12.57 11.60
C VAL A 198 -6.18 -11.89 10.61
N GLU A 199 -5.47 -10.84 10.98
CA GLU A 199 -4.46 -10.25 10.09
C GLU A 199 -3.31 -11.22 9.78
N GLN A 200 -2.92 -12.05 10.75
CA GLN A 200 -1.95 -13.14 10.57
C GLN A 200 -2.48 -14.23 9.64
N LEU A 201 -3.75 -14.62 9.82
CA LEU A 201 -4.43 -15.58 8.94
C LEU A 201 -4.42 -15.09 7.48
N VAL A 202 -4.83 -13.85 7.26
CA VAL A 202 -4.87 -13.27 5.91
C VAL A 202 -3.49 -13.24 5.27
N ALA A 203 -2.45 -12.84 6.00
CA ALA A 203 -1.08 -12.86 5.51
C ALA A 203 -0.60 -14.29 5.17
N ALA A 204 -0.89 -15.26 6.01
CA ALA A 204 -0.52 -16.67 5.79
C ALA A 204 -1.23 -17.27 4.56
N VAL A 205 -2.54 -16.99 4.41
CA VAL A 205 -3.31 -17.45 3.23
C VAL A 205 -2.76 -16.79 1.96
N LYS A 206 -2.49 -15.48 2.00
CA LYS A 206 -1.90 -14.77 0.86
C LYS A 206 -0.56 -15.38 0.44
N GLN A 207 0.33 -15.62 1.37
CA GLN A 207 1.61 -16.26 1.08
C GLN A 207 1.38 -17.61 0.37
N LYS A 208 0.51 -18.45 0.91
CA LYS A 208 0.20 -19.75 0.31
C LYS A 208 -0.37 -19.63 -1.10
N VAL A 209 -1.28 -18.69 -1.31
CA VAL A 209 -1.89 -18.43 -2.63
C VAL A 209 -0.82 -18.09 -3.67
N PHE A 210 0.15 -17.24 -3.34
CA PHE A 210 1.18 -16.84 -4.28
C PHE A 210 2.32 -17.86 -4.42
N GLU A 211 2.75 -18.54 -3.36
CA GLU A 211 3.79 -19.57 -3.42
C GLU A 211 3.34 -20.81 -4.20
N GLU A 212 2.10 -21.26 -3.99
CA GLU A 212 1.54 -22.44 -4.64
C GLU A 212 0.78 -22.08 -5.93
N GLN A 213 0.70 -20.78 -6.30
CA GLN A 213 -0.01 -20.25 -7.47
C GLN A 213 -1.49 -20.69 -7.51
N LEU A 214 -2.14 -20.65 -6.35
CA LEU A 214 -3.54 -21.05 -6.22
C LEU A 214 -4.43 -20.04 -6.95
N SER A 215 -5.35 -20.54 -7.78
CA SER A 215 -6.26 -19.71 -8.56
C SER A 215 -7.71 -20.17 -8.52
N SER A 216 -7.96 -21.43 -8.14
CA SER A 216 -9.31 -21.93 -7.98
C SER A 216 -9.89 -21.57 -6.61
N ALA A 217 -11.19 -21.26 -6.57
CA ALA A 217 -11.86 -20.98 -5.31
C ALA A 217 -11.79 -22.18 -4.32
N ALA A 218 -11.74 -23.41 -4.81
CA ALA A 218 -11.67 -24.60 -3.96
C ALA A 218 -10.29 -24.70 -3.28
N ASP A 219 -9.19 -24.47 -4.02
CA ASP A 219 -7.84 -24.54 -3.47
C ASP A 219 -7.57 -23.38 -2.49
N ILE A 220 -8.07 -22.19 -2.82
CA ILE A 220 -7.97 -21.01 -1.93
C ILE A 220 -8.78 -21.26 -0.66
N ARG A 221 -9.99 -21.81 -0.75
CA ARG A 221 -10.80 -22.18 0.41
C ARG A 221 -10.07 -23.18 1.31
N ASP A 222 -9.47 -24.22 0.74
CA ASP A 222 -8.70 -25.21 1.51
C ASP A 222 -7.50 -24.53 2.21
N ALA A 223 -6.85 -23.57 1.54
CA ALA A 223 -5.79 -22.74 2.15
C ALA A 223 -6.32 -21.94 3.36
N VAL A 224 -7.50 -21.30 3.25
CA VAL A 224 -8.14 -20.55 4.34
C VAL A 224 -8.44 -21.47 5.52
N GLU A 225 -9.14 -22.58 5.29
CA GLU A 225 -9.52 -23.52 6.34
C GLU A 225 -8.31 -24.14 7.03
N THR A 226 -7.28 -24.50 6.27
CA THR A 226 -6.04 -25.07 6.81
C THR A 226 -5.28 -24.06 7.64
N SER A 227 -5.16 -22.82 7.17
CA SER A 227 -4.48 -21.73 7.90
C SER A 227 -5.23 -21.34 9.16
N ALA A 228 -6.58 -21.29 9.11
CA ALA A 228 -7.40 -21.00 10.28
C ALA A 228 -7.23 -22.07 11.37
N ARG A 229 -7.24 -23.35 10.99
CA ARG A 229 -6.97 -24.46 11.95
C ARG A 229 -5.59 -24.34 12.58
N ALA A 230 -4.58 -23.95 11.81
CA ALA A 230 -3.22 -23.79 12.29
C ALA A 230 -3.05 -22.68 13.33
N LEU A 231 -3.77 -21.60 13.16
CA LEU A 231 -3.76 -20.44 14.06
C LEU A 231 -4.79 -20.56 15.19
N ASP A 232 -5.48 -21.70 15.30
CA ASP A 232 -6.56 -21.90 16.27
C ASP A 232 -7.62 -20.79 16.18
N ILE A 233 -8.06 -20.54 14.95
CA ILE A 233 -9.12 -19.56 14.62
C ILE A 233 -10.37 -20.34 14.20
N ASN A 234 -11.49 -20.03 14.84
CA ASN A 234 -12.78 -20.58 14.47
C ASN A 234 -13.52 -19.59 13.55
N LEU A 235 -13.54 -19.87 12.26
CA LEU A 235 -14.24 -19.09 11.25
C LEU A 235 -15.66 -19.61 11.06
N SER A 236 -16.61 -18.71 10.82
CA SER A 236 -17.90 -19.06 10.27
C SER A 236 -17.78 -19.43 8.79
N GLU A 237 -18.80 -20.07 8.23
CA GLU A 237 -18.86 -20.37 6.79
C GLU A 237 -18.81 -19.10 5.95
N GLU A 238 -19.47 -18.04 6.41
CA GLU A 238 -19.47 -16.70 5.79
C GLU A 238 -18.06 -16.08 5.81
N ASP A 239 -17.32 -16.18 6.93
CA ASP A 239 -15.95 -15.69 7.01
C ASP A 239 -15.02 -16.41 6.03
N ILE A 240 -15.17 -17.75 5.91
CA ILE A 240 -14.38 -18.55 4.97
C ILE A 240 -14.69 -18.14 3.53
N GLU A 241 -15.96 -17.92 3.17
CA GLU A 241 -16.37 -17.48 1.85
C GLU A 241 -15.81 -16.08 1.55
N ASN A 242 -15.95 -15.15 2.48
CA ASN A 242 -15.46 -13.78 2.34
C ASN A 242 -13.93 -13.73 2.13
N ILE A 243 -13.15 -14.47 2.93
CA ILE A 243 -11.68 -14.56 2.75
C ILE A 243 -11.34 -15.22 1.43
N THR A 244 -12.05 -16.27 1.03
CA THR A 244 -11.81 -16.98 -0.24
C THR A 244 -12.03 -16.05 -1.44
N ASP A 245 -13.12 -15.31 -1.47
CA ASP A 245 -13.45 -14.39 -2.56
C ASP A 245 -12.48 -13.20 -2.60
N MET A 246 -12.12 -12.67 -1.45
CA MET A 246 -11.10 -11.63 -1.31
C MET A 246 -9.75 -12.12 -1.85
N MET A 247 -9.27 -13.29 -1.43
CA MET A 247 -7.99 -13.85 -1.89
C MET A 247 -8.00 -14.18 -3.37
N LYS A 248 -9.15 -14.56 -3.93
CA LYS A 248 -9.29 -14.74 -5.38
C LYS A 248 -9.07 -13.44 -6.14
N LYS A 249 -9.54 -12.29 -5.62
CA LYS A 249 -9.24 -10.97 -6.20
C LYS A 249 -7.76 -10.65 -6.07
N VAL A 250 -7.18 -10.84 -4.88
CA VAL A 250 -5.76 -10.60 -4.61
C VAL A 250 -4.86 -11.45 -5.53
N SER A 251 -5.22 -12.71 -5.80
CA SER A 251 -4.46 -13.58 -6.71
C SER A 251 -4.44 -13.13 -8.19
N GLN A 252 -5.30 -12.19 -8.56
CA GLN A 252 -5.39 -11.68 -9.93
C GLN A 252 -4.57 -10.40 -10.18
N VAL A 253 -3.99 -9.83 -9.14
CA VAL A 253 -3.13 -8.64 -9.26
C VAL A 253 -1.66 -9.05 -9.18
N ASP A 254 -0.81 -8.23 -9.79
CA ASP A 254 0.64 -8.44 -9.77
C ASP A 254 1.20 -7.97 -8.43
N VAL A 255 1.40 -8.92 -7.52
CA VAL A 255 1.95 -8.67 -6.19
C VAL A 255 3.39 -9.15 -6.13
N ASP A 256 4.24 -8.39 -5.46
CA ASP A 256 5.63 -8.79 -5.21
C ASP A 256 5.70 -9.93 -4.20
N VAL A 257 6.09 -11.09 -4.67
CA VAL A 257 6.21 -12.31 -3.83
C VAL A 257 7.28 -12.15 -2.75
N ASP A 258 8.35 -11.39 -3.01
CA ASP A 258 9.40 -11.17 -2.02
C ASP A 258 8.91 -10.25 -0.90
N ALA A 259 8.11 -9.21 -1.21
CA ALA A 259 7.44 -8.38 -0.21
C ALA A 259 6.46 -9.20 0.67
N ILE A 260 5.76 -10.20 0.10
CA ILE A 260 4.92 -11.12 0.88
C ILE A 260 5.74 -11.95 1.85
N LYS A 261 6.90 -12.46 1.42
CA LYS A 261 7.81 -13.24 2.28
C LYS A 261 8.38 -12.41 3.41
N GLU A 262 8.78 -11.16 3.13
CA GLU A 262 9.25 -10.22 4.15
C GLU A 262 8.18 -9.96 5.20
N GLN A 263 6.94 -9.72 4.78
CA GLN A 263 5.81 -9.56 5.68
C GLN A 263 5.58 -10.81 6.55
N ALA A 264 5.64 -12.01 5.98
CA ALA A 264 5.53 -13.26 6.73
C ALA A 264 6.65 -13.40 7.77
N SER A 265 7.87 -12.97 7.44
CA SER A 265 9.01 -12.96 8.36
C SER A 265 8.78 -12.01 9.54
N GLU A 266 8.19 -10.84 9.32
CA GLU A 266 7.83 -9.92 10.42
C GLU A 266 6.78 -10.55 11.37
N ILE A 267 5.78 -11.23 10.83
CA ILE A 267 4.77 -11.94 11.63
C ILE A 267 5.44 -13.04 12.47
N TYR A 268 6.34 -13.82 11.87
CA TYR A 268 7.11 -14.83 12.59
C TYR A 268 7.91 -14.23 13.77
N ASN A 269 8.60 -13.13 13.53
CA ASN A 269 9.37 -12.46 14.57
C ASN A 269 8.50 -11.97 15.71
N LYS A 270 7.33 -11.39 15.42
CA LYS A 270 6.34 -10.97 16.43
C LYS A 270 5.84 -12.15 17.25
N LEU A 271 5.56 -13.29 16.63
CA LEU A 271 5.14 -14.51 17.33
C LEU A 271 6.24 -15.07 18.23
N LYS A 272 7.49 -15.03 17.77
CA LYS A 272 8.68 -15.43 18.56
C LYS A 272 8.88 -14.51 19.77
N ASP A 273 8.75 -13.21 19.60
CA ASP A 273 8.83 -12.22 20.67
C ASP A 273 7.69 -12.37 21.68
N ALA A 274 6.51 -12.83 21.25
CA ALA A 274 5.39 -13.20 22.10
C ALA A 274 5.62 -14.51 22.89
N GLY A 275 6.78 -15.17 22.74
CA GLY A 275 7.17 -16.35 23.50
C GLY A 275 6.74 -17.67 22.90
N ILE A 276 6.33 -17.68 21.63
CA ILE A 276 6.07 -18.92 20.89
C ILE A 276 7.41 -19.54 20.54
N ASP A 277 7.74 -20.65 21.22
CA ASP A 277 8.99 -21.37 21.01
C ASP A 277 8.82 -22.39 19.87
N PHE A 278 9.19 -21.95 18.70
CA PHE A 278 9.03 -22.74 17.47
C PHE A 278 9.96 -23.97 17.43
N ASP A 279 11.05 -23.99 18.18
CA ASP A 279 11.96 -25.15 18.26
C ASP A 279 11.37 -26.30 19.09
N LYS A 280 10.34 -26.03 19.88
CA LYS A 280 9.59 -27.01 20.67
C LYS A 280 8.28 -27.46 20.01
N VAL A 281 7.89 -26.86 18.90
CA VAL A 281 6.73 -27.29 18.13
C VAL A 281 7.16 -28.55 17.37
N ASP A 282 6.57 -29.69 17.73
CA ASP A 282 6.80 -30.98 17.07
C ASP A 282 6.39 -30.88 15.59
N THR A 283 7.39 -30.73 14.72
CA THR A 283 7.19 -30.55 13.27
C THR A 283 6.65 -31.85 12.63
N GLU A 284 6.89 -33.03 13.21
CA GLU A 284 6.29 -34.29 12.71
C GLU A 284 4.81 -34.37 13.08
N GLY A 285 4.42 -33.90 14.27
CA GLY A 285 3.02 -33.80 14.67
C GLY A 285 2.29 -32.63 14.02
N LEU A 286 3.01 -31.56 13.63
CA LEU A 286 2.48 -30.42 12.91
C LEU A 286 2.22 -30.75 11.44
N ALA A 287 3.10 -31.47 10.78
CA ALA A 287 2.93 -31.93 9.39
C ALA A 287 1.67 -32.80 9.21
N ASP A 288 1.34 -33.61 10.21
CA ASP A 288 0.12 -34.41 10.21
C ASP A 288 -1.16 -33.64 10.62
N LYS A 289 -1.02 -32.58 11.43
CA LYS A 289 -2.14 -31.80 11.97
C LYS A 289 -2.42 -30.50 11.24
N VAL A 290 -1.43 -29.92 10.57
CA VAL A 290 -1.45 -28.54 10.05
C VAL A 290 -1.05 -28.48 8.58
N GLY A 291 -0.77 -29.63 7.97
CA GLY A 291 -0.31 -29.73 6.59
C GLY A 291 1.14 -29.26 6.39
N SER A 292 1.74 -29.70 5.29
CA SER A 292 3.12 -29.40 4.91
C SER A 292 3.44 -27.89 4.77
N PHE A 293 2.41 -27.06 4.70
CA PHE A 293 2.51 -25.63 4.48
C PHE A 293 3.18 -24.88 5.65
N PHE A 294 2.68 -25.01 6.88
CA PHE A 294 3.34 -24.36 8.02
C PHE A 294 4.70 -24.97 8.34
N ALA A 295 4.87 -26.28 8.09
CA ALA A 295 6.18 -26.89 8.15
C ALA A 295 7.13 -26.31 7.07
N ASN A 296 6.64 -25.96 5.90
CA ASN A 296 7.43 -25.36 4.83
C ASN A 296 7.71 -23.86 5.06
N ILE A 297 6.75 -23.08 5.52
CA ILE A 297 6.99 -21.69 5.98
C ILE A 297 8.01 -21.72 7.12
N PHE A 298 7.81 -22.60 8.08
CA PHE A 298 8.67 -22.77 9.23
C PHE A 298 10.10 -23.15 8.82
N ASN A 299 10.24 -24.09 7.89
CA ASN A 299 11.54 -24.53 7.39
C ASN A 299 12.17 -23.46 6.47
N ALA A 300 11.40 -22.80 5.62
CA ALA A 300 11.91 -21.73 4.75
C ALA A 300 12.40 -20.52 5.57
N ILE A 301 11.67 -20.16 6.63
CA ILE A 301 12.09 -19.09 7.55
C ILE A 301 13.29 -19.55 8.39
N LYS A 302 13.31 -20.78 8.88
CA LYS A 302 14.43 -21.36 9.61
C LYS A 302 15.69 -21.45 8.74
N ASP A 303 15.56 -21.88 7.48
CA ASP A 303 16.66 -21.99 6.52
C ASP A 303 17.19 -20.62 6.10
N PHE A 304 16.31 -19.63 5.97
CA PHE A 304 16.69 -18.23 5.71
C PHE A 304 17.55 -17.67 6.86
N PHE A 305 17.14 -17.86 8.11
CA PHE A 305 17.92 -17.40 9.26
C PHE A 305 19.18 -18.26 9.53
N ALA A 306 19.17 -19.55 9.22
CA ALA A 306 20.36 -20.40 9.32
C ALA A 306 21.44 -20.05 8.26
N GLY A 307 21.04 -19.40 7.15
CA GLY A 307 21.96 -18.91 6.12
C GLY A 307 22.53 -17.52 6.40
N LEU A 308 22.04 -16.81 7.43
CA LEU A 308 22.46 -15.46 7.81
C LEU A 308 23.51 -15.45 8.95
N PHE A 309 23.80 -16.60 9.56
CA PHE A 309 24.81 -16.82 10.59
C PHE A 309 25.73 -17.98 10.20
#